data_cbf822aefdcaa8838e81e3f5b1ca74e6
#
_entry.id   cbf822aefdcaa8838e81e3f5b1ca74e6
#
_cell.length_a   1.000
_cell.length_b   1.000
_cell.length_c   1.000
_cell.angle_alpha   90.00
_cell.angle_beta   90.00
_cell.angle_gamma   90.00
#
_symmetry.space_group_name_H-M   'P 1'
#
loop_
_entity.id
_entity.type
_entity.pdbx_description
1 polymer ?
#
loop_
_entity_poly.entity_id
_entity_poly.type
_entity_poly.pdbx_seq_one_letter_code
_entity_poly.pdbx_strand_id
1 'polypeptide(L)'
;IALAGHVVAALPGARLFAPEKFAAEAEAAAPGAATCYAGKTAEQIPILLSNFDGIVAIVSLGAMVRLLAPYLGKKESDPGVVVIDEAGRFVIPMLSGHLGGANALAGAIATALDATAVLTTASDARQTLAVDLLGRELGWAFDASHDEIVRASAAMVNDEPVAFVQEAGSPDWWRGHANGRSGPLPANLHPFS
;
A
#
# COMPACT_ATOMS: atom_id res chain seq x y z
N ILE A 1 11.76 -8.32 -16.32
CA ILE A 1 10.47 -8.67 -16.93
C ILE A 1 9.86 -9.92 -16.26
N ALA A 2 10.58 -11.04 -16.12
CA ALA A 2 10.04 -12.27 -15.52
C ALA A 2 9.41 -12.01 -14.13
N LEU A 3 10.11 -11.30 -13.23
CA LEU A 3 9.58 -10.92 -11.92
C LEU A 3 8.27 -10.10 -12.03
N ALA A 4 8.19 -9.19 -13.03
CA ALA A 4 6.97 -8.42 -13.27
C ALA A 4 5.79 -9.31 -13.69
N GLY A 5 6.05 -10.36 -14.48
CA GLY A 5 5.05 -11.35 -14.83
C GLY A 5 4.49 -12.07 -13.60
N HIS A 6 5.34 -12.48 -12.66
CA HIS A 6 4.89 -13.09 -11.41
C HIS A 6 4.01 -12.12 -10.58
N VAL A 7 4.38 -10.83 -10.53
CA VAL A 7 3.56 -9.81 -9.85
C VAL A 7 2.20 -9.65 -10.52
N VAL A 8 2.15 -9.56 -11.85
CA VAL A 8 0.88 -9.45 -12.59
C VAL A 8 0.00 -10.68 -12.38
N ALA A 9 0.58 -11.88 -12.40
CA ALA A 9 -0.16 -13.11 -12.15
C ALA A 9 -0.76 -13.19 -10.73
N ALA A 10 -0.10 -12.58 -9.76
CA ALA A 10 -0.54 -12.55 -8.37
C ALA A 10 -1.60 -11.47 -8.06
N LEU A 11 -1.74 -10.46 -8.91
CA LEU A 11 -2.61 -9.31 -8.68
C LEU A 11 -3.71 -9.23 -9.74
N PRO A 12 -4.95 -9.61 -9.43
CA PRO A 12 -6.06 -9.53 -10.37
C PRO A 12 -6.25 -8.11 -10.93
N GLY A 13 -6.33 -8.00 -12.26
CA GLY A 13 -6.48 -6.72 -12.95
C GLY A 13 -5.20 -5.91 -13.13
N ALA A 14 -4.06 -6.40 -12.65
CA ALA A 14 -2.78 -5.74 -12.86
C ALA A 14 -2.36 -5.73 -14.34
N ARG A 15 -1.62 -4.69 -14.73
CA ARG A 15 -1.06 -4.53 -16.08
C ARG A 15 0.45 -4.32 -16.01
N LEU A 16 1.17 -4.90 -16.94
CA LEU A 16 2.61 -4.72 -17.11
C LEU A 16 2.89 -3.57 -18.07
N PHE A 17 3.63 -2.57 -17.60
CA PHE A 17 4.17 -1.49 -18.44
C PHE A 17 5.67 -1.71 -18.65
N ALA A 18 6.09 -1.81 -19.91
CA ALA A 18 7.49 -2.06 -20.26
C ALA A 18 7.94 -1.21 -21.46
N PRO A 19 9.23 -0.83 -21.53
CA PRO A 19 9.78 -0.24 -22.75
C PRO A 19 9.62 -1.17 -23.97
N GLU A 20 9.36 -0.60 -25.15
CA GLU A 20 9.16 -1.35 -26.40
C GLU A 20 10.25 -2.38 -26.71
N LYS A 21 11.50 -2.08 -26.32
CA LYS A 21 12.62 -3.03 -26.52
C LYS A 21 12.43 -4.38 -25.79
N PHE A 22 11.49 -4.47 -24.86
CA PHE A 22 11.13 -5.67 -24.11
C PHE A 22 9.74 -6.20 -24.47
N ALA A 23 9.17 -5.80 -25.62
CA ALA A 23 7.78 -6.12 -25.96
C ALA A 23 7.51 -7.63 -26.03
N ALA A 24 8.42 -8.40 -26.61
CA ALA A 24 8.26 -9.85 -26.70
C ALA A 24 8.29 -10.52 -25.32
N GLU A 25 9.23 -10.12 -24.46
CA GLU A 25 9.35 -10.66 -23.11
C GLU A 25 8.18 -10.21 -22.23
N ALA A 26 7.68 -8.99 -22.43
CA ALA A 26 6.54 -8.46 -21.66
C ALA A 26 5.25 -9.22 -22.03
N GLU A 27 5.00 -9.44 -23.32
CA GLU A 27 3.84 -10.21 -23.76
C GLU A 27 3.91 -11.68 -23.32
N ALA A 28 5.10 -12.27 -23.34
CA ALA A 28 5.30 -13.63 -22.84
C ALA A 28 5.09 -13.73 -21.31
N ALA A 29 5.48 -12.69 -20.53
CA ALA A 29 5.37 -12.68 -19.07
C ALA A 29 3.94 -12.32 -18.59
N ALA A 30 3.18 -11.52 -19.34
CA ALA A 30 1.84 -11.07 -19.00
C ALA A 30 0.95 -11.01 -20.26
N PRO A 31 0.54 -12.18 -20.81
CA PRO A 31 -0.22 -12.25 -22.07
C PRO A 31 -1.52 -11.44 -21.99
N GLY A 32 -1.72 -10.52 -22.93
CA GLY A 32 -2.88 -9.63 -22.99
C GLY A 32 -2.97 -8.57 -21.89
N ALA A 33 -2.03 -8.57 -20.93
CA ALA A 33 -1.93 -7.58 -19.87
C ALA A 33 -0.71 -6.66 -20.01
N ALA A 34 0.13 -6.87 -21.03
CA ALA A 34 1.29 -6.03 -21.31
C ALA A 34 0.91 -4.77 -22.11
N THR A 35 1.54 -3.66 -21.74
CA THR A 35 1.49 -2.39 -22.47
C THR A 35 2.92 -1.91 -22.66
N CYS A 36 3.35 -1.76 -23.91
CA CYS A 36 4.69 -1.30 -24.20
C CYS A 36 4.68 0.17 -24.62
N TYR A 37 5.69 0.90 -24.19
CA TYR A 37 5.82 2.33 -24.44
C TYR A 37 7.15 2.69 -25.10
N ALA A 38 7.12 3.67 -25.99
CA ALA A 38 8.31 4.34 -26.51
C ALA A 38 8.77 5.46 -25.55
N GLY A 39 10.01 5.90 -25.69
CA GLY A 39 10.54 7.02 -24.92
C GLY A 39 11.04 6.64 -23.53
N LYS A 40 11.01 7.61 -22.61
CA LYS A 40 11.58 7.47 -21.26
C LYS A 40 10.55 6.99 -20.26
N THR A 41 10.96 6.15 -19.32
CA THR A 41 10.13 5.72 -18.19
C THR A 41 9.57 6.91 -17.39
N ALA A 42 10.34 8.01 -17.26
CA ALA A 42 9.89 9.21 -16.57
C ALA A 42 8.63 9.83 -17.20
N GLU A 43 8.42 9.69 -18.49
CA GLU A 43 7.26 10.21 -19.22
C GLU A 43 6.00 9.40 -18.96
N GLN A 44 6.14 8.18 -18.44
CA GLN A 44 5.02 7.31 -18.08
C GLN A 44 4.47 7.63 -16.68
N ILE A 45 5.28 8.23 -15.81
CA ILE A 45 4.92 8.46 -14.40
C ILE A 45 3.61 9.24 -14.25
N PRO A 46 3.39 10.40 -14.88
CA PRO A 46 2.13 11.12 -14.74
C PRO A 46 0.92 10.33 -15.26
N ILE A 47 1.12 9.52 -16.31
CA ILE A 47 0.07 8.66 -16.87
C ILE A 47 -0.31 7.57 -15.86
N LEU A 48 0.67 6.93 -15.24
CA LEU A 48 0.46 5.89 -14.24
C LEU A 48 -0.22 6.44 -12.98
N LEU A 49 0.25 7.58 -12.48
CA LEU A 49 -0.33 8.25 -11.30
C LEU A 49 -1.79 8.66 -11.50
N SER A 50 -2.19 8.99 -12.74
CA SER A 50 -3.56 9.45 -13.03
C SER A 50 -4.54 8.32 -13.33
N ASN A 51 -4.08 7.12 -13.67
CA ASN A 51 -4.94 6.05 -14.18
C ASN A 51 -4.97 4.78 -13.32
N PHE A 52 -4.14 4.70 -12.28
CA PHE A 52 -4.05 3.51 -11.44
C PHE A 52 -4.08 3.86 -9.96
N ASP A 53 -4.77 3.05 -9.17
CA ASP A 53 -4.85 3.18 -7.71
C ASP A 53 -3.58 2.65 -7.01
N GLY A 54 -2.80 1.83 -7.70
CA GLY A 54 -1.54 1.29 -7.19
C GLY A 54 -0.50 1.12 -8.29
N ILE A 55 0.75 1.43 -7.96
CA ILE A 55 1.90 1.30 -8.87
C ILE A 55 2.94 0.41 -8.21
N VAL A 56 3.37 -0.61 -8.94
CA VAL A 56 4.47 -1.48 -8.54
C VAL A 56 5.65 -1.27 -9.48
N ALA A 57 6.78 -0.87 -8.94
CA ALA A 57 8.00 -0.61 -9.71
C ALA A 57 9.12 -1.57 -9.32
N ILE A 58 9.67 -2.28 -10.29
CA ILE A 58 10.85 -3.13 -10.11
C ILE A 58 12.07 -2.31 -10.50
N VAL A 59 12.65 -1.65 -9.53
CA VAL A 59 13.74 -0.68 -9.72
C VAL A 59 14.40 -0.37 -8.37
N SER A 60 15.56 0.25 -8.34
CA SER A 60 16.14 0.74 -7.09
C SER A 60 15.26 1.84 -6.48
N LEU A 61 15.07 1.81 -5.15
CA LEU A 61 14.26 2.78 -4.42
C LEU A 61 14.66 4.24 -4.73
N GLY A 62 15.97 4.52 -4.76
CA GLY A 62 16.46 5.88 -5.05
C GLY A 62 16.15 6.36 -6.48
N ALA A 63 16.07 5.46 -7.46
CA ALA A 63 15.65 5.82 -8.81
C ALA A 63 14.14 6.16 -8.83
N MET A 64 13.31 5.36 -8.15
CA MET A 64 11.87 5.62 -8.08
C MET A 64 11.56 6.94 -7.38
N VAL A 65 12.27 7.26 -6.29
CA VAL A 65 12.14 8.57 -5.61
C VAL A 65 12.37 9.73 -6.59
N ARG A 66 13.42 9.67 -7.42
CA ARG A 66 13.71 10.72 -8.40
C ARG A 66 12.67 10.81 -9.52
N LEU A 67 12.11 9.68 -9.93
CA LEU A 67 11.06 9.64 -10.95
C LEU A 67 9.75 10.26 -10.45
N LEU A 68 9.40 10.00 -9.19
CA LEU A 68 8.13 10.47 -8.59
C LEU A 68 8.19 11.91 -8.08
N ALA A 69 9.34 12.36 -7.58
CA ALA A 69 9.47 13.65 -6.89
C ALA A 69 8.84 14.84 -7.63
N PRO A 70 8.94 14.97 -8.98
CA PRO A 70 8.31 16.07 -9.71
C PRO A 70 6.78 16.03 -9.74
N TYR A 71 6.16 14.90 -9.42
CA TYR A 71 4.73 14.65 -9.59
C TYR A 71 4.00 14.37 -8.28
N LEU A 72 4.69 14.41 -7.13
CA LEU A 72 4.06 14.18 -5.83
C LEU A 72 3.03 15.26 -5.54
N GLY A 73 1.82 14.83 -5.25
CA GLY A 73 0.68 15.67 -4.90
C GLY A 73 0.42 15.67 -3.39
N LYS A 74 -0.85 15.51 -3.03
CA LYS A 74 -1.28 15.40 -1.65
C LYS A 74 -1.32 13.92 -1.24
N LYS A 75 -0.93 13.64 0.00
CA LYS A 75 -0.91 12.29 0.57
C LYS A 75 -2.25 11.55 0.41
N GLU A 76 -3.35 12.29 0.44
CA GLU A 76 -4.70 11.75 0.35
C GLU A 76 -5.12 11.36 -1.07
N SER A 77 -4.45 11.91 -2.08
CA SER A 77 -4.79 11.70 -3.50
C SER A 77 -3.77 10.87 -4.26
N ASP A 78 -2.55 10.77 -3.75
CA ASP A 78 -1.51 9.99 -4.42
C ASP A 78 -1.80 8.49 -4.31
N PRO A 79 -1.69 7.71 -5.39
CA PRO A 79 -1.87 6.27 -5.36
C PRO A 79 -0.83 5.58 -4.49
N GLY A 80 -1.10 4.35 -4.10
CA GLY A 80 -0.13 3.50 -3.43
C GLY A 80 1.05 3.17 -4.34
N VAL A 81 2.28 3.43 -3.92
CA VAL A 81 3.48 3.06 -4.70
C VAL A 81 4.33 2.08 -3.92
N VAL A 82 4.62 0.95 -4.56
CA VAL A 82 5.46 -0.13 -4.02
C VAL A 82 6.68 -0.30 -4.92
N VAL A 83 7.84 -0.45 -4.32
CA VAL A 83 9.09 -0.76 -5.02
C VAL A 83 9.56 -2.16 -4.66
N ILE A 84 9.99 -2.91 -5.66
CA ILE A 84 10.59 -4.24 -5.49
C ILE A 84 12.02 -4.17 -5.99
N ASP A 85 12.98 -4.73 -5.25
CA ASP A 85 14.36 -4.87 -5.72
C ASP A 85 14.44 -5.86 -6.89
N GLU A 86 15.45 -5.74 -7.73
CA GLU A 86 15.58 -6.56 -8.95
C GLU A 86 15.67 -8.07 -8.67
N ALA A 87 16.10 -8.45 -7.46
CA ALA A 87 16.16 -9.84 -7.04
C ALA A 87 14.83 -10.36 -6.45
N GLY A 88 13.82 -9.48 -6.29
CA GLY A 88 12.52 -9.86 -5.74
C GLY A 88 12.55 -10.23 -4.26
N ARG A 89 13.54 -9.79 -3.50
CA ARG A 89 13.71 -10.14 -2.08
C ARG A 89 12.97 -9.22 -1.13
N PHE A 90 12.86 -7.94 -1.51
CA PHE A 90 12.27 -6.90 -0.68
C PHE A 90 11.15 -6.18 -1.43
N VAL A 91 10.01 -6.03 -0.77
CA VAL A 91 8.84 -5.31 -1.27
C VAL A 91 8.61 -4.12 -0.34
N ILE A 92 8.80 -2.92 -0.85
CA ILE A 92 8.89 -1.70 -0.05
C ILE A 92 7.74 -0.76 -0.41
N PRO A 93 6.73 -0.55 0.45
CA PRO A 93 5.73 0.48 0.24
C PRO A 93 6.40 1.84 0.42
N MET A 94 6.46 2.63 -0.66
CA MET A 94 7.18 3.88 -0.69
C MET A 94 6.29 5.09 -0.51
N LEU A 95 5.04 5.05 -1.02
CA LEU A 95 4.10 6.16 -0.99
C LEU A 95 2.70 5.66 -0.64
N SER A 96 1.95 6.47 0.10
CA SER A 96 0.52 6.24 0.44
C SER A 96 0.26 4.87 1.08
N GLY A 97 1.03 4.55 2.13
CA GLY A 97 1.05 3.24 2.79
C GLY A 97 -0.32 2.77 3.27
N HIS A 98 -1.06 3.63 3.99
CA HIS A 98 -2.37 3.31 4.55
C HIS A 98 -3.51 3.59 3.56
N LEU A 99 -3.91 4.84 3.41
CA LEU A 99 -5.07 5.23 2.58
C LEU A 99 -4.92 4.83 1.12
N GLY A 100 -3.73 4.98 0.54
CA GLY A 100 -3.43 4.53 -0.82
C GLY A 100 -3.18 3.02 -0.95
N GLY A 101 -3.17 2.27 0.16
CA GLY A 101 -3.10 0.82 0.16
C GLY A 101 -1.73 0.19 -0.12
N ALA A 102 -0.64 0.99 -0.16
CA ALA A 102 0.67 0.45 -0.52
C ALA A 102 1.18 -0.61 0.48
N ASN A 103 0.85 -0.51 1.78
CA ASN A 103 1.24 -1.51 2.77
C ASN A 103 0.55 -2.85 2.53
N ALA A 104 -0.76 -2.84 2.26
CA ALA A 104 -1.52 -4.04 1.94
C ALA A 104 -1.03 -4.67 0.62
N LEU A 105 -0.80 -3.84 -0.40
CA LEU A 105 -0.27 -4.26 -1.69
C LEU A 105 1.13 -4.89 -1.54
N ALA A 106 2.01 -4.28 -0.74
CA ALA A 106 3.34 -4.82 -0.47
C ALA A 106 3.27 -6.17 0.25
N GLY A 107 2.37 -6.32 1.22
CA GLY A 107 2.14 -7.60 1.92
C GLY A 107 1.66 -8.71 0.99
N ALA A 108 0.69 -8.41 0.12
CA ALA A 108 0.16 -9.36 -0.87
C ALA A 108 1.25 -9.81 -1.85
N ILE A 109 2.04 -8.87 -2.39
CA ILE A 109 3.15 -9.17 -3.29
C ILE A 109 4.23 -9.97 -2.59
N ALA A 110 4.62 -9.58 -1.38
CA ALA A 110 5.65 -10.29 -0.61
C ALA A 110 5.25 -11.75 -0.35
N THR A 111 3.99 -11.99 0.00
CA THR A 111 3.46 -13.35 0.15
C THR A 111 3.54 -14.14 -1.16
N ALA A 112 3.16 -13.54 -2.28
CA ALA A 112 3.14 -14.21 -3.58
C ALA A 112 4.54 -14.51 -4.13
N LEU A 113 5.54 -13.71 -3.77
CA LEU A 113 6.93 -13.85 -4.24
C LEU A 113 7.84 -14.57 -3.24
N ASP A 114 7.35 -14.97 -2.07
CA ASP A 114 8.17 -15.42 -0.94
C ASP A 114 9.26 -14.39 -0.57
N ALA A 115 8.87 -13.12 -0.56
CA ALA A 115 9.72 -11.97 -0.31
C ALA A 115 9.45 -11.35 1.07
N THR A 116 10.27 -10.38 1.46
CA THR A 116 10.10 -9.61 2.69
C THR A 116 9.42 -8.28 2.42
N ALA A 117 8.24 -8.02 3.01
CA ALA A 117 7.64 -6.69 3.05
C ALA A 117 8.37 -5.81 4.07
N VAL A 118 8.84 -4.63 3.65
CA VAL A 118 9.55 -3.68 4.51
C VAL A 118 8.62 -2.55 4.90
N LEU A 119 7.73 -2.83 5.88
CA LEU A 119 6.77 -1.84 6.38
C LEU A 119 7.46 -0.89 7.35
N THR A 120 7.33 0.43 7.11
CA THR A 120 8.01 1.48 7.89
C THR A 120 7.04 2.46 8.55
N THR A 121 5.73 2.29 8.35
CA THR A 121 4.73 3.15 9.01
C THR A 121 4.74 2.93 10.51
N ALA A 122 4.53 3.98 11.28
CA ALA A 122 4.66 3.93 12.74
C ALA A 122 3.66 2.95 13.38
N SER A 123 2.43 2.88 12.86
CA SER A 123 1.42 1.93 13.35
C SER A 123 1.80 0.48 13.09
N ASP A 124 2.38 0.16 11.93
CA ASP A 124 2.86 -1.18 11.61
C ASP A 124 4.07 -1.55 12.47
N ALA A 125 5.04 -0.64 12.58
CA ALA A 125 6.25 -0.84 13.39
C ALA A 125 5.93 -1.07 14.88
N ARG A 126 4.90 -0.40 15.40
CA ARG A 126 4.44 -0.55 16.78
C ARG A 126 3.32 -1.57 16.96
N GLN A 127 2.86 -2.18 15.88
CA GLN A 127 1.74 -3.12 15.90
C GLN A 127 0.48 -2.55 16.57
N THR A 128 0.22 -1.24 16.37
CA THR A 128 -0.96 -0.55 16.89
C THR A 128 -2.05 -0.40 15.83
N LEU A 129 -3.23 0.11 16.18
CA LEU A 129 -4.30 0.35 15.22
C LEU A 129 -3.97 1.54 14.32
N ALA A 130 -4.13 1.35 13.02
CA ALA A 130 -4.14 2.44 12.05
C ALA A 130 -5.53 3.10 12.09
N VAL A 131 -5.63 4.22 12.80
CA VAL A 131 -6.92 4.91 13.01
C VAL A 131 -7.55 5.34 11.69
N ASP A 132 -6.75 5.79 10.73
CA ASP A 132 -7.18 6.20 9.38
C ASP A 132 -7.73 5.04 8.51
N LEU A 133 -7.53 3.80 8.94
CA LEU A 133 -8.10 2.60 8.28
C LEU A 133 -9.25 1.96 9.06
N LEU A 134 -9.63 2.54 10.21
CA LEU A 134 -10.61 1.94 11.10
C LEU A 134 -11.95 1.69 10.38
N GLY A 135 -12.39 0.44 10.37
CA GLY A 135 -13.67 0.05 9.77
C GLY A 135 -13.77 0.15 8.24
N ARG A 136 -12.69 0.46 7.52
CA ARG A 136 -12.69 0.61 6.05
C ARG A 136 -13.22 -0.63 5.33
N GLU A 137 -12.83 -1.82 5.75
CA GLU A 137 -13.33 -3.07 5.16
C GLU A 137 -14.79 -3.37 5.54
N LEU A 138 -15.27 -2.78 6.61
CA LEU A 138 -16.66 -2.88 7.03
C LEU A 138 -17.55 -1.83 6.34
N GLY A 139 -16.95 -0.99 5.48
CA GLY A 139 -17.66 0.09 4.81
C GLY A 139 -18.02 1.26 5.74
N TRP A 140 -17.33 1.40 6.87
CA TRP A 140 -17.55 2.53 7.77
C TRP A 140 -17.07 3.83 7.12
N ALA A 141 -17.79 4.91 7.38
CA ALA A 141 -17.36 6.25 7.01
C ALA A 141 -16.84 7.01 8.24
N PHE A 142 -15.82 7.83 8.04
CA PHE A 142 -15.35 8.76 9.06
C PHE A 142 -16.19 10.03 9.05
N ASP A 143 -16.63 10.46 10.24
CA ASP A 143 -17.18 11.79 10.50
C ASP A 143 -16.21 12.52 11.45
N ALA A 144 -15.02 12.85 10.93
CA ALA A 144 -13.97 13.51 11.69
C ALA A 144 -13.10 14.36 10.75
N SER A 145 -12.57 15.45 11.25
CA SER A 145 -11.59 16.26 10.54
C SER A 145 -10.24 15.54 10.43
N HIS A 146 -9.43 15.94 9.45
CA HIS A 146 -8.07 15.42 9.29
C HIS A 146 -7.25 15.55 10.60
N ASP A 147 -7.34 16.69 11.28
CA ASP A 147 -6.60 16.95 12.53
C ASP A 147 -7.02 16.02 13.68
N GLU A 148 -8.29 15.64 13.74
CA GLU A 148 -8.79 14.67 14.74
C GLU A 148 -8.25 13.28 14.46
N ILE A 149 -8.25 12.84 13.21
CA ILE A 149 -7.67 11.55 12.81
C ILE A 149 -6.16 11.53 13.11
N VAL A 150 -5.44 12.59 12.80
CA VAL A 150 -4.00 12.71 13.08
C VAL A 150 -3.73 12.65 14.59
N ARG A 151 -4.50 13.37 15.42
CA ARG A 151 -4.36 13.33 16.90
C ARG A 151 -4.63 11.94 17.45
N ALA A 152 -5.71 11.28 17.01
CA ALA A 152 -6.03 9.94 17.47
C ALA A 152 -4.96 8.92 17.04
N SER A 153 -4.45 9.03 15.82
CA SER A 153 -3.35 8.21 15.31
C SER A 153 -2.06 8.43 16.10
N ALA A 154 -1.74 9.69 16.45
CA ALA A 154 -0.58 10.02 17.26
C ALA A 154 -0.69 9.44 18.68
N ALA A 155 -1.86 9.56 19.32
CA ALA A 155 -2.11 8.99 20.64
C ALA A 155 -1.91 7.46 20.64
N MET A 156 -2.43 6.77 19.62
CA MET A 156 -2.24 5.32 19.45
C MET A 156 -0.76 4.94 19.29
N VAL A 157 0.00 5.69 18.50
CA VAL A 157 1.43 5.44 18.25
C VAL A 157 2.29 5.78 19.48
N ASN A 158 1.91 6.79 20.26
CA ASN A 158 2.65 7.24 21.44
C ASN A 158 2.30 6.47 22.71
N ASP A 159 1.49 5.42 22.64
CA ASP A 159 1.01 4.65 23.79
C ASP A 159 0.21 5.50 24.80
N GLU A 160 -0.41 6.60 24.37
CA GLU A 160 -1.29 7.41 25.20
C GLU A 160 -2.62 6.66 25.43
N PRO A 161 -3.26 6.79 26.60
CA PRO A 161 -4.55 6.16 26.86
C PRO A 161 -5.62 6.66 25.89
N VAL A 162 -6.22 5.77 25.14
CA VAL A 162 -7.30 6.06 24.16
C VAL A 162 -8.58 5.33 24.58
N ALA A 163 -9.64 6.06 24.80
CA ALA A 163 -10.96 5.49 25.05
C ALA A 163 -11.62 5.16 23.68
N PHE A 164 -12.12 3.94 23.57
CA PHE A 164 -12.90 3.50 22.42
C PHE A 164 -14.34 3.16 22.88
N VAL A 165 -15.33 3.92 22.41
CA VAL A 165 -16.72 3.69 22.70
C VAL A 165 -17.39 3.08 21.47
N GLN A 166 -17.98 1.90 21.63
CA GLN A 166 -18.71 1.22 20.57
C GLN A 166 -20.16 1.05 20.97
N GLU A 167 -21.07 1.72 20.26
CA GLU A 167 -22.50 1.65 20.51
C GLU A 167 -23.23 0.59 19.67
N ALA A 168 -22.61 0.12 18.61
CA ALA A 168 -23.19 -0.87 17.69
C ALA A 168 -22.12 -1.66 16.95
N GLY A 169 -22.54 -2.74 16.28
CA GLY A 169 -21.67 -3.58 15.47
C GLY A 169 -21.04 -4.76 16.21
N SER A 170 -20.18 -5.52 15.50
CA SER A 170 -19.51 -6.68 16.08
C SER A 170 -18.40 -6.27 17.05
N PRO A 171 -18.29 -6.89 18.25
CA PRO A 171 -17.19 -6.65 19.17
C PRO A 171 -15.84 -7.16 18.63
N ASP A 172 -15.87 -7.97 17.58
CA ASP A 172 -14.68 -8.59 16.97
C ASP A 172 -14.25 -7.93 15.65
N TRP A 173 -14.75 -6.76 15.32
CA TRP A 173 -14.47 -6.05 14.06
C TRP A 173 -12.98 -5.84 13.79
N TRP A 174 -12.19 -5.74 14.83
CA TRP A 174 -10.75 -5.52 14.76
C TRP A 174 -9.93 -6.78 14.45
N ARG A 175 -10.54 -7.97 14.50
CA ARG A 175 -9.90 -9.27 14.22
C ARG A 175 -9.87 -9.64 12.73
N GLY A 176 -10.38 -8.79 11.86
CA GLY A 176 -10.41 -9.05 10.42
C GLY A 176 -9.05 -8.92 9.76
N HIS A 177 -8.90 -9.54 8.59
CA HIS A 177 -7.66 -9.53 7.80
C HIS A 177 -7.26 -8.14 7.26
N ALA A 178 -8.17 -7.18 7.29
CA ALA A 178 -8.01 -5.85 6.73
C ALA A 178 -6.90 -5.02 7.32
N ASN A 179 -6.68 -5.16 8.59
CA ASN A 179 -5.63 -4.41 9.27
C ASN A 179 -4.38 -5.26 9.49
N GLY A 180 -4.28 -6.44 8.86
CA GLY A 180 -3.16 -7.37 9.02
C GLY A 180 -2.97 -7.84 10.47
N ARG A 181 -3.97 -7.64 11.33
CA ARG A 181 -3.86 -7.79 12.77
C ARG A 181 -4.54 -9.07 13.24
N SER A 182 -3.75 -10.03 13.70
CA SER A 182 -4.23 -11.25 14.37
C SER A 182 -4.08 -11.21 15.89
N GLY A 183 -3.49 -10.14 16.43
CA GLY A 183 -3.19 -9.97 17.85
C GLY A 183 -4.33 -9.32 18.67
N PRO A 184 -4.18 -9.21 19.98
CA PRO A 184 -5.12 -8.50 20.85
C PRO A 184 -5.16 -6.99 20.53
N LEU A 185 -6.19 -6.29 21.01
CA LEU A 185 -6.21 -4.82 20.94
C LEU A 185 -4.96 -4.25 21.62
N PRO A 186 -4.44 -3.09 21.15
CA PRO A 186 -3.34 -2.40 21.80
C PRO A 186 -3.67 -2.14 23.28
N ALA A 187 -2.66 -2.28 24.14
CA ALA A 187 -2.85 -2.13 25.59
C ALA A 187 -3.33 -0.73 26.01
N ASN A 188 -3.03 0.28 25.21
CA ASN A 188 -3.44 1.67 25.44
C ASN A 188 -4.85 2.00 24.94
N LEU A 189 -5.51 1.08 24.23
CA LEU A 189 -6.90 1.23 23.79
C LEU A 189 -7.84 0.61 24.82
N HIS A 190 -8.67 1.43 25.43
CA HIS A 190 -9.61 1.05 26.46
C HIS A 190 -11.04 1.05 25.91
N PRO A 191 -11.60 -0.14 25.57
CA PRO A 191 -13.00 -0.21 25.13
C PRO A 191 -13.94 0.06 26.30
N PHE A 192 -14.96 0.87 26.04
CA PHE A 192 -16.08 1.14 26.92
C PHE A 192 -17.36 0.68 26.22
N SER A 193 -18.17 -0.05 26.95
CA SER A 193 -19.51 -0.51 26.54
C SER A 193 -20.61 0.35 27.16
#